data_c2596c9d4285ccc38ca75b7eaf84e62f
#
_entry.id   c2596c9d4285ccc38ca75b7eaf84e62f
#
_cell.length_a   1.000
_cell.length_b   1.000
_cell.length_c   1.000
_cell.angle_alpha   90.00
_cell.angle_beta   90.00
_cell.angle_gamma   90.00
#
_symmetry.space_group_name_H-M   'P 1'
#
loop_
_entity.id
_entity.type
_entity.pdbx_description
1 polymer ?
#
loop_
_entity_poly.entity_id
_entity_poly.type
_entity_poly.pdbx_seq_one_letter_code
_entity_poly.pdbx_strand_id
1 'polypeptide(L)'
;MDISTFSAFKSRNYRLYFSGQSISLIGTWMQKTAVSWVIYSETHSKFMLGLTLFASLFPSFIFSFLGGVVSDRYNRYKVLLFTQVASMIQAVLLTLLIFLKHYSVWEIIALSALLGLINAFDVPARQSLVYEMVDDKADLPNALALNSSMVNLSRLIGPGIAGLALEKFGDDICFGLNAVSFIAVIGSLLMMKLPKYIPKSHHKNVFGDLKEGFIYIKQTPSIALVLLMLALISLLVLPYSTLIPVYAKDIFKGTASTFGIIDSVIGLGAFCGAIYLASLKPGRNLRKILARNTVIFGVGLVLFSHATNYPMALLFSAVIGFGMMSQITISNTLIQTTVDPAMRGRVISFYAMAFFGTQPLGGLLVGIISQWIGTPDTVLIQGIITLIIGVVLYRFLKKERERKLAVISSSKL
;
A
#
# COMPACT_ATOMS: atom_id res chain seq x y z
N MET A 1 26.77 6.85 13.23
CA MET A 1 25.95 6.44 12.07
C MET A 1 26.84 6.56 10.86
N ASP A 2 27.10 5.48 10.15
CA ASP A 2 27.91 5.51 8.93
C ASP A 2 27.26 6.44 7.92
N ILE A 3 28.06 7.33 7.35
CA ILE A 3 27.66 8.31 6.30
C ILE A 3 27.01 7.62 5.09
N SER A 4 27.22 6.31 4.93
CA SER A 4 26.61 5.46 3.91
C SER A 4 25.07 5.35 4.01
N THR A 5 24.47 5.47 5.22
CA THR A 5 23.04 5.31 5.46
C THR A 5 22.20 6.43 4.80
N PHE A 6 22.79 7.57 4.50
CA PHE A 6 22.12 8.74 3.89
C PHE A 6 22.84 9.22 2.64
N SER A 7 23.53 8.33 1.93
CA SER A 7 24.38 8.70 0.80
C SER A 7 23.58 9.35 -0.35
N ALA A 8 22.34 8.92 -0.60
CA ALA A 8 21.48 9.51 -1.62
C ALA A 8 21.18 11.01 -1.38
N PHE A 9 21.25 11.51 -0.14
CA PHE A 9 21.08 12.93 0.14
C PHE A 9 22.28 13.80 -0.30
N LYS A 10 23.37 13.22 -0.79
CA LYS A 10 24.43 13.98 -1.48
C LYS A 10 23.89 14.62 -2.75
N SER A 11 22.98 13.94 -3.45
CA SER A 11 22.32 14.45 -4.66
C SER A 11 21.30 15.54 -4.32
N ARG A 12 21.52 16.76 -4.87
CA ARG A 12 20.65 17.92 -4.64
C ARG A 12 19.21 17.65 -5.06
N ASN A 13 19.02 17.06 -6.23
CA ASN A 13 17.68 16.76 -6.76
C ASN A 13 16.93 15.77 -5.87
N TYR A 14 17.62 14.75 -5.34
CA TYR A 14 17.03 13.78 -4.45
C TYR A 14 16.61 14.40 -3.11
N ARG A 15 17.43 15.29 -2.53
CA ARG A 15 17.05 16.03 -1.30
C ARG A 15 15.79 16.86 -1.48
N LEU A 16 15.71 17.63 -2.58
CA LEU A 16 14.53 18.44 -2.90
C LEU A 16 13.28 17.54 -3.02
N TYR A 17 13.38 16.48 -3.81
CA TYR A 17 12.30 15.52 -3.97
C TYR A 17 11.87 14.94 -2.64
N PHE A 18 12.79 14.38 -1.86
CA PHE A 18 12.49 13.72 -0.60
C PHE A 18 11.77 14.65 0.38
N SER A 19 12.25 15.90 0.52
CA SER A 19 11.65 16.87 1.44
C SER A 19 10.22 17.26 1.01
N GLY A 20 10.03 17.64 -0.26
CA GLY A 20 8.71 18.03 -0.76
C GLY A 20 7.72 16.86 -0.78
N GLN A 21 8.18 15.69 -1.24
CA GLN A 21 7.36 14.49 -1.33
C GLN A 21 6.95 13.95 0.05
N SER A 22 7.82 14.04 1.06
CA SER A 22 7.49 13.62 2.43
C SER A 22 6.31 14.40 2.98
N ILE A 23 6.31 15.73 2.81
CA ILE A 23 5.23 16.60 3.27
C ILE A 23 3.93 16.27 2.53
N SER A 24 3.99 16.18 1.20
CA SER A 24 2.82 15.87 0.37
C SER A 24 2.26 14.48 0.64
N LEU A 25 3.11 13.50 0.91
CA LEU A 25 2.68 12.13 1.17
C LEU A 25 1.98 12.01 2.53
N ILE A 26 2.44 12.74 3.56
CA ILE A 26 1.71 12.85 4.84
C ILE A 26 0.33 13.43 4.59
N GLY A 27 0.21 14.53 3.84
CA GLY A 27 -1.08 15.11 3.47
C GLY A 27 -2.00 14.15 2.72
N THR A 28 -1.45 13.37 1.81
CA THR A 28 -2.20 12.36 1.05
C THR A 28 -2.76 11.25 1.97
N TRP A 29 -1.99 10.79 2.96
CA TRP A 29 -2.48 9.84 3.96
C TRP A 29 -3.52 10.48 4.88
N MET A 30 -3.35 11.76 5.23
CA MET A 30 -4.37 12.53 5.96
C MET A 30 -5.69 12.58 5.19
N GLN A 31 -5.66 12.94 3.90
CA GLN A 31 -6.86 13.00 3.07
C GLN A 31 -7.55 11.63 2.98
N LYS A 32 -6.81 10.54 2.83
CA LYS A 32 -7.36 9.20 2.78
C LYS A 32 -8.13 8.85 4.06
N THR A 33 -7.55 9.16 5.21
CA THR A 33 -8.19 8.96 6.53
C THR A 33 -9.42 9.86 6.67
N ALA A 34 -9.31 11.14 6.32
CA ALA A 34 -10.41 12.09 6.37
C ALA A 34 -11.60 11.68 5.49
N VAL A 35 -11.35 11.25 4.24
CA VAL A 35 -12.40 10.75 3.33
C VAL A 35 -13.14 9.58 3.97
N SER A 36 -12.42 8.59 4.51
CA SER A 36 -13.06 7.43 5.14
C SER A 36 -13.91 7.82 6.36
N TRP A 37 -13.42 8.76 7.17
CA TRP A 37 -14.17 9.27 8.32
C TRP A 37 -15.42 10.03 7.92
N VAL A 38 -15.32 10.98 6.99
CA VAL A 38 -16.44 11.80 6.52
C VAL A 38 -17.50 10.92 5.87
N ILE A 39 -17.12 10.02 4.96
CA ILE A 39 -18.05 9.09 4.31
C ILE A 39 -18.83 8.28 5.34
N TYR A 40 -18.16 7.75 6.36
CA TYR A 40 -18.85 6.97 7.39
C TYR A 40 -19.68 7.83 8.32
N SER A 41 -19.20 9.01 8.66
CA SER A 41 -19.93 9.95 9.53
C SER A 41 -21.23 10.43 8.93
N GLU A 42 -21.26 10.65 7.61
CA GLU A 42 -22.43 11.13 6.87
C GLU A 42 -23.42 9.99 6.56
N THR A 43 -22.91 8.82 6.19
CA THR A 43 -23.77 7.76 5.65
C THR A 43 -24.10 6.65 6.62
N HIS A 44 -23.29 6.45 7.65
CA HIS A 44 -23.29 5.26 8.52
C HIS A 44 -23.32 3.94 7.72
N SER A 45 -22.88 3.97 6.45
CA SER A 45 -22.91 2.84 5.52
C SER A 45 -21.54 2.22 5.33
N LYS A 46 -21.43 0.97 5.71
CA LYS A 46 -20.21 0.16 5.49
C LYS A 46 -20.00 -0.11 4.00
N PHE A 47 -21.09 -0.22 3.23
CA PHE A 47 -21.04 -0.33 1.78
C PHE A 47 -20.40 0.91 1.14
N MET A 48 -20.76 2.12 1.58
CA MET A 48 -20.18 3.36 1.07
C MET A 48 -18.67 3.45 1.35
N LEU A 49 -18.20 2.95 2.49
CA LEU A 49 -16.76 2.82 2.75
C LEU A 49 -16.06 1.89 1.74
N GLY A 50 -16.66 0.73 1.50
CA GLY A 50 -16.17 -0.23 0.50
C GLY A 50 -16.17 0.34 -0.91
N LEU A 51 -17.22 1.06 -1.30
CA LEU A 51 -17.35 1.74 -2.58
C LEU A 51 -16.32 2.85 -2.75
N THR A 52 -16.04 3.60 -1.69
CA THR A 52 -15.01 4.64 -1.68
C THR A 52 -13.61 4.05 -1.89
N LEU A 53 -13.29 2.94 -1.22
CA LEU A 53 -12.04 2.23 -1.46
C LEU A 53 -11.95 1.70 -2.89
N PHE A 54 -13.03 1.12 -3.40
CA PHE A 54 -13.11 0.67 -4.79
C PHE A 54 -12.87 1.83 -5.76
N ALA A 55 -13.59 2.92 -5.60
CA ALA A 55 -13.45 4.11 -6.46
C ALA A 55 -12.03 4.70 -6.42
N SER A 56 -11.37 4.69 -5.27
CA SER A 56 -10.00 5.21 -5.12
C SER A 56 -8.93 4.34 -5.78
N LEU A 57 -9.12 3.01 -5.82
CA LEU A 57 -8.06 2.08 -6.24
C LEU A 57 -8.32 1.48 -7.64
N PHE A 58 -9.57 1.25 -8.01
CA PHE A 58 -9.91 0.56 -9.27
C PHE A 58 -9.48 1.32 -10.52
N PRO A 59 -9.67 2.66 -10.63
CA PRO A 59 -9.13 3.41 -11.75
C PRO A 59 -7.60 3.33 -11.84
N SER A 60 -6.92 3.41 -10.68
CA SER A 60 -5.47 3.28 -10.62
C SER A 60 -5.00 1.91 -11.16
N PHE A 61 -5.68 0.83 -10.79
CA PHE A 61 -5.36 -0.51 -11.27
C PHE A 61 -5.56 -0.64 -12.79
N ILE A 62 -6.72 -0.25 -13.32
CA ILE A 62 -7.04 -0.38 -14.75
C ILE A 62 -6.10 0.45 -15.62
N PHE A 63 -5.83 1.69 -15.24
CA PHE A 63 -5.04 2.62 -16.03
C PHE A 63 -3.54 2.59 -15.74
N SER A 64 -3.08 1.81 -14.75
CA SER A 64 -1.64 1.71 -14.39
C SER A 64 -0.76 1.26 -15.54
N PHE A 65 -1.28 0.40 -16.42
CA PHE A 65 -0.59 -0.02 -17.64
C PHE A 65 -0.34 1.18 -18.58
N LEU A 66 -1.37 2.00 -18.82
CA LEU A 66 -1.24 3.22 -19.62
C LEU A 66 -0.27 4.21 -18.97
N GLY A 67 -0.33 4.35 -17.64
CA GLY A 67 0.61 5.16 -16.87
C GLY A 67 2.06 4.73 -17.06
N GLY A 68 2.33 3.41 -17.08
CA GLY A 68 3.65 2.86 -17.40
C GLY A 68 4.12 3.23 -18.80
N VAL A 69 3.25 3.06 -19.82
CA VAL A 69 3.54 3.43 -21.22
C VAL A 69 3.82 4.93 -21.34
N VAL A 70 3.01 5.77 -20.67
CA VAL A 70 3.21 7.23 -20.68
C VAL A 70 4.53 7.60 -20.02
N SER A 71 4.87 6.98 -18.89
CA SER A 71 6.14 7.20 -18.20
C SER A 71 7.37 6.77 -19.00
N ASP A 72 7.24 5.77 -19.88
CA ASP A 72 8.32 5.31 -20.76
C ASP A 72 8.47 6.19 -22.01
N ARG A 73 7.37 6.72 -22.57
CA ARG A 73 7.36 7.48 -23.81
C ARG A 73 7.54 8.99 -23.63
N TYR A 74 7.08 9.54 -22.52
CA TYR A 74 7.12 10.97 -22.25
C TYR A 74 8.12 11.32 -21.17
N ASN A 75 8.43 12.61 -21.04
CA ASN A 75 9.30 13.12 -20.00
C ASN A 75 8.67 12.89 -18.61
N ARG A 76 9.26 11.98 -17.84
CA ARG A 76 8.78 11.57 -16.51
C ARG A 76 8.60 12.71 -15.54
N TYR A 77 9.50 13.71 -15.60
CA TYR A 77 9.41 14.91 -14.79
C TYR A 77 8.15 15.73 -15.12
N LYS A 78 7.84 15.92 -16.42
CA LYS A 78 6.64 16.65 -16.84
C LYS A 78 5.37 15.88 -16.46
N VAL A 79 5.37 14.55 -16.62
CA VAL A 79 4.25 13.71 -16.20
C VAL A 79 4.04 13.84 -14.70
N LEU A 80 5.10 13.71 -13.89
CA LEU A 80 5.01 13.85 -12.44
C LEU A 80 4.53 15.24 -12.02
N LEU A 81 5.07 16.30 -12.62
CA LEU A 81 4.64 17.67 -12.31
C LEU A 81 3.15 17.87 -12.63
N PHE A 82 2.70 17.39 -13.78
CA PHE A 82 1.29 17.44 -14.18
C PHE A 82 0.39 16.70 -13.21
N THR A 83 0.76 15.47 -12.81
CA THR A 83 -0.02 14.67 -11.86
C THR A 83 -0.07 15.29 -10.46
N GLN A 84 1.02 15.93 -10.00
CA GLN A 84 1.03 16.64 -8.72
C GLN A 84 0.13 17.88 -8.75
N VAL A 85 0.13 18.63 -9.85
CA VAL A 85 -0.79 19.77 -10.04
C VAL A 85 -2.24 19.29 -10.11
N ALA A 86 -2.52 18.22 -10.85
CA ALA A 86 -3.86 17.64 -10.92
C ALA A 86 -4.34 17.13 -9.55
N SER A 87 -3.46 16.49 -8.76
CA SER A 87 -3.76 16.07 -7.39
C SER A 87 -4.02 17.27 -6.46
N MET A 88 -3.27 18.34 -6.60
CA MET A 88 -3.52 19.59 -5.86
C MET A 88 -4.89 20.16 -6.20
N ILE A 89 -5.24 20.24 -7.49
CA ILE A 89 -6.57 20.73 -7.93
C ILE A 89 -7.68 19.84 -7.34
N GLN A 90 -7.51 18.52 -7.39
CA GLN A 90 -8.46 17.58 -6.79
C GLN A 90 -8.61 17.83 -5.28
N ALA A 91 -7.50 18.02 -4.56
CA ALA A 91 -7.52 18.30 -3.11
C ALA A 91 -8.18 19.66 -2.79
N VAL A 92 -7.95 20.69 -3.59
CA VAL A 92 -8.61 22.00 -3.47
C VAL A 92 -10.12 21.85 -3.72
N LEU A 93 -10.53 21.14 -4.78
CA LEU A 93 -11.94 20.90 -5.06
C LEU A 93 -12.62 20.18 -3.90
N LEU A 94 -11.97 19.14 -3.34
CA LEU A 94 -12.48 18.42 -2.19
C LEU A 94 -12.60 19.33 -0.95
N THR A 95 -11.60 20.16 -0.70
CA THR A 95 -11.62 21.15 0.39
C THR A 95 -12.78 22.12 0.24
N LEU A 96 -12.96 22.71 -0.95
CA LEU A 96 -14.06 23.64 -1.22
C LEU A 96 -15.42 22.99 -1.08
N LEU A 97 -15.56 21.76 -1.55
CA LEU A 97 -16.77 20.99 -1.47
C LEU A 97 -17.20 20.76 -0.01
N ILE A 98 -16.27 20.37 0.86
CA ILE A 98 -16.50 20.17 2.29
C ILE A 98 -16.78 21.53 3.00
N PHE A 99 -15.99 22.56 2.68
CA PHE A 99 -16.14 23.91 3.27
C PHE A 99 -17.52 24.53 3.00
N LEU A 100 -18.03 24.37 1.78
CA LEU A 100 -19.34 24.90 1.39
C LEU A 100 -20.51 24.13 2.04
N LYS A 101 -20.29 22.97 2.65
CA LYS A 101 -21.30 22.12 3.31
C LYS A 101 -22.50 21.77 2.42
N HIS A 102 -22.35 21.90 1.12
CA HIS A 102 -23.35 21.60 0.10
C HIS A 102 -22.78 20.53 -0.83
N TYR A 103 -22.71 19.29 -0.33
CA TYR A 103 -22.14 18.21 -1.12
C TYR A 103 -22.96 16.92 -0.97
N SER A 104 -22.93 16.13 -2.00
CA SER A 104 -23.36 14.74 -2.00
C SER A 104 -22.13 13.84 -1.75
N VAL A 105 -22.33 12.75 -1.05
CA VAL A 105 -21.29 11.71 -0.85
C VAL A 105 -20.73 11.20 -2.18
N TRP A 106 -21.53 11.21 -3.23
CA TRP A 106 -21.12 10.81 -4.59
C TRP A 106 -20.03 11.71 -5.18
N GLU A 107 -20.02 12.99 -4.85
CA GLU A 107 -18.98 13.93 -5.30
C GLU A 107 -17.63 13.62 -4.63
N ILE A 108 -17.64 13.23 -3.35
CA ILE A 108 -16.44 12.77 -2.65
C ILE A 108 -15.92 11.48 -3.28
N ILE A 109 -16.81 10.54 -3.62
CA ILE A 109 -16.46 9.29 -4.29
C ILE A 109 -15.90 9.56 -5.70
N ALA A 110 -16.51 10.48 -6.45
CA ALA A 110 -16.03 10.86 -7.78
C ALA A 110 -14.64 11.51 -7.73
N LEU A 111 -14.39 12.41 -6.78
CA LEU A 111 -13.07 13.01 -6.56
C LEU A 111 -12.04 11.98 -6.08
N SER A 112 -12.47 10.95 -5.32
CA SER A 112 -11.61 9.83 -4.93
C SER A 112 -11.23 8.97 -6.15
N ALA A 113 -12.18 8.73 -7.06
CA ALA A 113 -11.93 8.03 -8.31
C ALA A 113 -10.99 8.82 -9.24
N LEU A 114 -11.16 10.15 -9.31
CA LEU A 114 -10.26 11.04 -10.05
C LEU A 114 -8.83 10.97 -9.49
N LEU A 115 -8.66 10.98 -8.18
CA LEU A 115 -7.35 10.80 -7.56
C LEU A 115 -6.75 9.43 -7.89
N GLY A 116 -7.57 8.38 -7.89
CA GLY A 116 -7.17 7.04 -8.34
C GLY A 116 -6.66 7.04 -9.79
N LEU A 117 -7.35 7.73 -10.70
CA LEU A 117 -6.92 7.89 -12.07
C LEU A 117 -5.60 8.65 -12.19
N ILE A 118 -5.44 9.75 -11.45
CA ILE A 118 -4.18 10.52 -11.42
C ILE A 118 -3.04 9.65 -10.93
N ASN A 119 -3.25 8.84 -9.88
CA ASN A 119 -2.25 7.93 -9.32
C ASN A 119 -1.80 6.85 -10.30
N ALA A 120 -2.64 6.45 -11.26
CA ALA A 120 -2.25 5.51 -12.32
C ALA A 120 -1.04 6.00 -13.13
N PHE A 121 -0.90 7.32 -13.30
CA PHE A 121 0.21 7.96 -14.02
C PHE A 121 1.31 8.46 -13.08
N ASP A 122 0.94 8.94 -11.89
CA ASP A 122 1.88 9.46 -10.89
C ASP A 122 2.87 8.40 -10.42
N VAL A 123 2.36 7.24 -10.01
CA VAL A 123 3.19 6.20 -9.37
C VAL A 123 4.32 5.70 -10.29
N PRO A 124 4.07 5.28 -11.54
CA PRO A 124 5.14 4.83 -12.43
C PRO A 124 6.09 5.97 -12.82
N ALA A 125 5.60 7.18 -13.06
CA ALA A 125 6.45 8.34 -13.36
C ALA A 125 7.40 8.67 -12.21
N ARG A 126 6.88 8.70 -10.99
CA ARG A 126 7.64 8.97 -9.77
C ARG A 126 8.69 7.90 -9.48
N GLN A 127 8.33 6.63 -9.57
CA GLN A 127 9.29 5.53 -9.34
C GLN A 127 10.42 5.55 -10.37
N SER A 128 10.12 5.80 -11.63
CA SER A 128 11.11 5.88 -12.69
C SER A 128 12.02 7.10 -12.58
N LEU A 129 11.50 8.22 -12.07
CA LEU A 129 12.24 9.47 -11.95
C LEU A 129 13.31 9.44 -10.85
N VAL A 130 13.15 8.59 -9.82
CA VAL A 130 14.15 8.45 -8.74
C VAL A 130 15.53 8.13 -9.31
N TYR A 131 15.60 7.32 -10.37
CA TYR A 131 16.86 6.99 -11.05
C TYR A 131 17.55 8.22 -11.64
N GLU A 132 16.79 9.22 -12.08
CA GLU A 132 17.33 10.45 -12.68
C GLU A 132 17.69 11.52 -11.63
N MET A 133 17.20 11.38 -10.40
CA MET A 133 17.45 12.32 -9.29
C MET A 133 18.75 12.06 -8.54
N VAL A 134 19.31 10.83 -8.66
CA VAL A 134 20.52 10.41 -7.96
C VAL A 134 21.72 10.58 -8.89
N ASP A 135 22.71 11.38 -8.47
CA ASP A 135 23.89 11.72 -9.27
C ASP A 135 24.80 10.48 -9.43
N ASP A 136 25.12 9.79 -8.33
CA ASP A 136 25.86 8.53 -8.36
C ASP A 136 24.90 7.33 -8.30
N LYS A 137 24.97 6.45 -9.30
CA LYS A 137 24.12 5.25 -9.38
C LYS A 137 24.41 4.22 -8.27
N ALA A 138 25.56 4.29 -7.64
CA ALA A 138 25.87 3.48 -6.46
C ALA A 138 24.97 3.81 -5.27
N ASP A 139 24.44 5.04 -5.19
CA ASP A 139 23.53 5.49 -4.14
C ASP A 139 22.05 5.15 -4.42
N LEU A 140 21.72 4.58 -5.58
CA LEU A 140 20.34 4.25 -5.96
C LEU A 140 19.66 3.28 -4.98
N PRO A 141 20.30 2.18 -4.49
CA PRO A 141 19.69 1.32 -3.48
C PRO A 141 19.32 2.07 -2.20
N ASN A 142 20.15 3.04 -1.79
CA ASN A 142 19.90 3.89 -0.63
C ASN A 142 18.70 4.83 -0.87
N ALA A 143 18.59 5.44 -2.05
CA ALA A 143 17.45 6.27 -2.43
C ALA A 143 16.14 5.47 -2.41
N LEU A 144 16.12 4.24 -2.91
CA LEU A 144 14.96 3.37 -2.90
C LEU A 144 14.56 2.95 -1.47
N ALA A 145 15.55 2.68 -0.59
CA ALA A 145 15.30 2.39 0.81
C ALA A 145 14.71 3.59 1.55
N LEU A 146 15.24 4.79 1.31
CA LEU A 146 14.71 6.04 1.88
C LEU A 146 13.29 6.34 1.38
N ASN A 147 12.98 6.10 0.11
CA ASN A 147 11.63 6.23 -0.42
C ASN A 147 10.65 5.28 0.28
N SER A 148 11.05 4.03 0.50
CA SER A 148 10.23 3.07 1.24
C SER A 148 10.00 3.51 2.68
N SER A 149 11.03 4.06 3.32
CA SER A 149 10.95 4.62 4.68
C SER A 149 10.00 5.82 4.73
N MET A 150 10.07 6.72 3.75
CA MET A 150 9.18 7.87 3.60
C MET A 150 7.71 7.44 3.52
N VAL A 151 7.39 6.46 2.67
CA VAL A 151 6.02 5.93 2.52
C VAL A 151 5.51 5.33 3.83
N ASN A 152 6.32 4.50 4.50
CA ASN A 152 5.93 3.87 5.76
C ASN A 152 5.77 4.88 6.89
N LEU A 153 6.63 5.88 6.96
CA LEU A 153 6.56 6.94 7.97
C LEU A 153 5.34 7.84 7.75
N SER A 154 5.03 8.17 6.49
CA SER A 154 3.83 8.94 6.16
C SER A 154 2.55 8.17 6.47
N ARG A 155 2.53 6.86 6.26
CA ARG A 155 1.44 5.97 6.64
C ARG A 155 1.26 5.86 8.16
N LEU A 156 2.34 5.96 8.92
CA LEU A 156 2.31 5.99 10.39
C LEU A 156 1.78 7.33 10.91
N ILE A 157 2.30 8.43 10.40
CA ILE A 157 2.05 9.78 10.95
C ILE A 157 0.75 10.39 10.40
N GLY A 158 0.47 10.20 9.11
CA GLY A 158 -0.63 10.87 8.41
C GLY A 158 -2.00 10.66 9.07
N PRO A 159 -2.42 9.41 9.33
CA PRO A 159 -3.72 9.14 9.95
C PRO A 159 -3.88 9.77 11.35
N GLY A 160 -2.82 9.73 12.17
CA GLY A 160 -2.84 10.36 13.50
C GLY A 160 -3.02 11.87 13.45
N ILE A 161 -2.28 12.54 12.55
CA ILE A 161 -2.47 13.98 12.32
C ILE A 161 -3.86 14.26 11.77
N ALA A 162 -4.36 13.44 10.84
CA ALA A 162 -5.70 13.60 10.27
C ALA A 162 -6.76 13.50 11.36
N GLY A 163 -6.71 12.47 12.22
CA GLY A 163 -7.67 12.30 13.29
C GLY A 163 -7.71 13.50 14.24
N LEU A 164 -6.55 14.00 14.64
CA LEU A 164 -6.44 15.18 15.50
C LEU A 164 -6.91 16.47 14.79
N ALA A 165 -6.59 16.61 13.50
CA ALA A 165 -7.01 17.78 12.71
C ALA A 165 -8.53 17.80 12.53
N LEU A 166 -9.15 16.66 12.18
CA LEU A 166 -10.59 16.50 12.04
C LEU A 166 -11.33 16.83 13.34
N GLU A 167 -10.82 16.36 14.48
CA GLU A 167 -11.47 16.56 15.76
C GLU A 167 -11.35 18.01 16.27
N LYS A 168 -10.18 18.63 16.08
CA LYS A 168 -9.90 19.97 16.66
C LYS A 168 -10.29 21.13 15.74
N PHE A 169 -10.12 20.95 14.43
CA PHE A 169 -10.21 22.03 13.46
C PHE A 169 -11.33 21.83 12.42
N GLY A 170 -11.89 20.62 12.36
CA GLY A 170 -12.94 20.27 11.39
C GLY A 170 -12.40 19.64 10.10
N ASP A 171 -13.36 19.18 9.29
CA ASP A 171 -13.07 18.37 8.11
C ASP A 171 -12.41 19.22 7.01
N ASP A 172 -12.87 20.44 6.80
CA ASP A 172 -12.39 21.38 5.78
C ASP A 172 -10.91 21.72 5.95
N ILE A 173 -10.45 21.98 7.18
CA ILE A 173 -9.05 22.26 7.47
C ILE A 173 -8.17 21.05 7.21
N CYS A 174 -8.63 19.84 7.54
CA CYS A 174 -7.87 18.62 7.28
C CYS A 174 -7.62 18.43 5.77
N PHE A 175 -8.63 18.63 4.93
CA PHE A 175 -8.49 18.57 3.48
C PHE A 175 -7.63 19.74 2.94
N GLY A 176 -7.80 20.94 3.50
CA GLY A 176 -7.01 22.12 3.15
C GLY A 176 -5.51 21.94 3.41
N LEU A 177 -5.14 21.32 4.52
CA LEU A 177 -3.74 20.99 4.83
C LEU A 177 -3.12 20.07 3.77
N ASN A 178 -3.87 19.11 3.25
CA ASN A 178 -3.38 18.29 2.15
C ASN A 178 -3.23 19.10 0.87
N ALA A 179 -4.20 19.96 0.53
CA ALA A 179 -4.10 20.84 -0.66
C ALA A 179 -2.83 21.72 -0.60
N VAL A 180 -2.54 22.31 0.56
CA VAL A 180 -1.33 23.11 0.79
C VAL A 180 -0.05 22.25 0.72
N SER A 181 -0.10 21.00 1.18
CA SER A 181 1.08 20.11 1.15
C SER A 181 1.60 19.86 -0.27
N PHE A 182 0.73 19.91 -1.29
CA PHE A 182 1.15 19.79 -2.70
C PHE A 182 2.02 20.98 -3.16
N ILE A 183 1.91 22.15 -2.55
CA ILE A 183 2.79 23.29 -2.85
C ILE A 183 4.25 22.93 -2.53
N ALA A 184 4.49 22.18 -1.46
CA ALA A 184 5.84 21.76 -1.09
C ALA A 184 6.46 20.83 -2.14
N VAL A 185 5.73 19.83 -2.64
CA VAL A 185 6.26 18.92 -3.66
C VAL A 185 6.38 19.58 -5.02
N ILE A 186 5.40 20.38 -5.44
CA ILE A 186 5.45 21.12 -6.71
C ILE A 186 6.62 22.11 -6.68
N GLY A 187 6.78 22.88 -5.60
CA GLY A 187 7.89 23.82 -5.42
C GLY A 187 9.25 23.09 -5.46
N SER A 188 9.36 21.94 -4.78
CA SER A 188 10.59 21.14 -4.81
C SER A 188 10.90 20.62 -6.22
N LEU A 189 9.89 20.13 -6.96
CA LEU A 189 10.05 19.70 -8.34
C LEU A 189 10.53 20.84 -9.24
N LEU A 190 9.93 22.02 -9.16
CA LEU A 190 10.32 23.19 -9.95
C LEU A 190 11.75 23.68 -9.67
N MET A 191 12.28 23.43 -8.46
CA MET A 191 13.65 23.76 -8.09
C MET A 191 14.69 22.74 -8.57
N MET A 192 14.26 21.60 -9.14
CA MET A 192 15.16 20.57 -9.64
C MET A 192 15.80 20.96 -10.96
N LYS A 193 17.03 20.46 -11.15
CA LYS A 193 17.77 20.57 -12.40
C LYS A 193 18.08 19.17 -12.90
N LEU A 194 17.20 18.63 -13.72
CA LEU A 194 17.35 17.27 -14.27
C LEU A 194 18.04 17.32 -15.66
N PRO A 195 18.74 16.25 -16.06
CA PRO A 195 19.33 16.14 -17.38
C PRO A 195 18.22 16.12 -18.45
N LYS A 196 18.62 16.48 -19.69
CA LYS A 196 17.68 16.46 -20.82
C LYS A 196 17.14 15.04 -21.03
N TYR A 197 15.83 14.92 -21.12
CA TYR A 197 15.16 13.64 -21.41
C TYR A 197 15.47 13.17 -22.83
N ILE A 198 15.95 11.94 -22.93
CA ILE A 198 16.17 11.26 -24.22
C ILE A 198 15.16 10.11 -24.31
N PRO A 199 14.19 10.16 -25.26
CA PRO A 199 13.21 9.09 -25.44
C PRO A 199 13.91 7.75 -25.74
N LYS A 200 13.55 6.70 -25.01
CA LYS A 200 14.00 5.34 -25.31
C LYS A 200 12.87 4.61 -26.03
N SER A 201 13.13 4.17 -27.26
CA SER A 201 12.20 3.31 -28.00
C SER A 201 12.31 1.88 -27.45
N HIS A 202 11.25 1.42 -26.77
CA HIS A 202 11.14 0.02 -26.35
C HIS A 202 9.84 -0.55 -26.93
N HIS A 203 9.97 -1.44 -27.90
CA HIS A 203 8.87 -2.30 -28.31
C HIS A 203 8.79 -3.47 -27.32
N LYS A 204 7.87 -3.40 -26.36
CA LYS A 204 7.55 -4.54 -25.48
C LYS A 204 6.31 -5.25 -26.02
N ASN A 205 6.42 -6.56 -26.25
CA ASN A 205 5.28 -7.42 -26.55
C ASN A 205 4.62 -7.84 -25.21
N VAL A 206 3.80 -6.97 -24.65
CA VAL A 206 3.21 -7.13 -23.31
C VAL A 206 2.37 -8.41 -23.21
N PHE A 207 1.58 -8.73 -24.24
CA PHE A 207 0.75 -9.94 -24.23
C PHE A 207 1.62 -11.22 -24.28
N GLY A 208 2.71 -11.19 -25.05
CA GLY A 208 3.69 -12.28 -25.06
C GLY A 208 4.34 -12.47 -23.68
N ASP A 209 4.80 -11.39 -23.08
CA ASP A 209 5.42 -11.41 -21.74
C ASP A 209 4.46 -11.93 -20.65
N LEU A 210 3.18 -11.52 -20.68
CA LEU A 210 2.15 -12.03 -19.77
C LEU A 210 1.91 -13.52 -19.98
N LYS A 211 1.79 -13.99 -21.22
CA LYS A 211 1.57 -15.40 -21.53
C LYS A 211 2.74 -16.26 -21.01
N GLU A 212 3.98 -15.85 -21.27
CA GLU A 212 5.17 -16.56 -20.78
C GLU A 212 5.25 -16.55 -19.24
N GLY A 213 4.96 -15.42 -18.61
CA GLY A 213 4.88 -15.32 -17.15
C GLY A 213 3.85 -16.25 -16.53
N PHE A 214 2.65 -16.34 -17.14
CA PHE A 214 1.60 -17.26 -16.70
C PHE A 214 1.99 -18.72 -16.83
N ILE A 215 2.61 -19.11 -17.95
CA ILE A 215 3.09 -20.49 -18.17
C ILE A 215 4.16 -20.83 -17.10
N TYR A 216 5.10 -19.92 -16.85
CA TYR A 216 6.14 -20.12 -15.85
C TYR A 216 5.56 -20.31 -14.44
N ILE A 217 4.58 -19.47 -14.06
CA ILE A 217 3.90 -19.58 -12.76
C ILE A 217 3.20 -20.93 -12.64
N LYS A 218 2.50 -21.38 -13.68
CA LYS A 218 1.83 -22.69 -13.70
C LYS A 218 2.81 -23.85 -13.52
N GLN A 219 4.01 -23.73 -14.05
CA GLN A 219 5.08 -24.74 -13.93
C GLN A 219 5.84 -24.66 -12.59
N THR A 220 5.61 -23.60 -11.79
CA THR A 220 6.31 -23.40 -10.50
C THR A 220 5.30 -23.32 -9.36
N PRO A 221 4.83 -24.47 -8.83
CA PRO A 221 3.73 -24.53 -7.86
C PRO A 221 3.94 -23.70 -6.59
N SER A 222 5.19 -23.55 -6.12
CA SER A 222 5.49 -22.73 -4.94
C SER A 222 5.23 -21.25 -5.18
N ILE A 223 5.55 -20.74 -6.38
CA ILE A 223 5.30 -19.34 -6.75
C ILE A 223 3.81 -19.13 -6.99
N ALA A 224 3.16 -20.07 -7.71
CA ALA A 224 1.73 -20.04 -7.94
C ALA A 224 0.93 -19.96 -6.64
N LEU A 225 1.30 -20.78 -5.63
CA LEU A 225 0.65 -20.76 -4.33
C LEU A 225 0.85 -19.42 -3.59
N VAL A 226 2.07 -18.89 -3.56
CA VAL A 226 2.35 -17.61 -2.89
C VAL A 226 1.54 -16.49 -3.53
N LEU A 227 1.47 -16.44 -4.86
CA LEU A 227 0.67 -15.46 -5.59
C LEU A 227 -0.84 -15.62 -5.33
N LEU A 228 -1.34 -16.86 -5.33
CA LEU A 228 -2.75 -17.15 -5.03
C LEU A 228 -3.11 -16.73 -3.60
N MET A 229 -2.28 -17.10 -2.61
CA MET A 229 -2.53 -16.72 -1.21
C MET A 229 -2.44 -15.21 -1.01
N LEU A 230 -1.53 -14.52 -1.73
CA LEU A 230 -1.45 -13.06 -1.73
C LEU A 230 -2.73 -12.44 -2.33
N ALA A 231 -3.22 -12.97 -3.45
CA ALA A 231 -4.47 -12.49 -4.06
C ALA A 231 -5.67 -12.68 -3.11
N LEU A 232 -5.76 -13.85 -2.45
CA LEU A 232 -6.82 -14.11 -1.46
C LEU A 232 -6.73 -13.17 -0.26
N ILE A 233 -5.53 -12.92 0.27
CA ILE A 233 -5.33 -11.97 1.36
C ILE A 233 -5.70 -10.56 0.91
N SER A 234 -5.29 -10.15 -0.30
CA SER A 234 -5.61 -8.82 -0.83
C SER A 234 -7.10 -8.63 -1.10
N LEU A 235 -7.77 -9.68 -1.57
CA LEU A 235 -9.21 -9.66 -1.84
C LEU A 235 -10.04 -9.71 -0.56
N LEU A 236 -9.75 -10.67 0.33
CA LEU A 236 -10.64 -11.04 1.42
C LEU A 236 -10.25 -10.43 2.77
N VAL A 237 -8.97 -10.10 2.96
CA VAL A 237 -8.44 -9.75 4.28
C VAL A 237 -8.00 -8.28 4.38
N LEU A 238 -7.15 -7.81 3.48
CA LEU A 238 -6.60 -6.44 3.56
C LEU A 238 -7.66 -5.33 3.64
N PRO A 239 -8.86 -5.48 3.03
CA PRO A 239 -9.89 -4.46 3.17
C PRO A 239 -10.53 -4.36 4.57
N TYR A 240 -10.07 -5.12 5.59
CA TYR A 240 -10.46 -4.90 6.99
C TYR A 240 -10.27 -3.45 7.41
N SER A 241 -9.25 -2.78 6.86
CA SER A 241 -8.94 -1.39 7.14
C SER A 241 -10.10 -0.43 6.80
N THR A 242 -10.97 -0.80 5.86
CA THR A 242 -12.18 -0.05 5.51
C THR A 242 -13.18 0.02 6.67
N LEU A 243 -13.11 -0.95 7.59
CA LEU A 243 -14.03 -1.06 8.72
C LEU A 243 -13.52 -0.37 9.99
N ILE A 244 -12.29 0.15 10.01
CA ILE A 244 -11.73 0.83 11.20
C ILE A 244 -12.53 2.07 11.61
N PRO A 245 -13.07 2.93 10.70
CA PRO A 245 -13.94 4.04 11.10
C PRO A 245 -15.19 3.56 11.86
N VAL A 246 -15.74 2.39 11.48
CA VAL A 246 -16.89 1.77 12.16
C VAL A 246 -16.53 1.37 13.59
N TYR A 247 -15.37 0.74 13.78
CA TYR A 247 -14.87 0.42 15.13
C TYR A 247 -14.72 1.66 15.98
N ALA A 248 -14.07 2.70 15.43
CA ALA A 248 -13.83 3.94 16.17
C ALA A 248 -15.14 4.62 16.61
N LYS A 249 -16.11 4.73 15.70
CA LYS A 249 -17.35 5.48 15.94
C LYS A 249 -18.40 4.66 16.68
N ASP A 250 -18.69 3.45 16.24
CA ASP A 250 -19.84 2.69 16.74
C ASP A 250 -19.49 1.76 17.90
N ILE A 251 -18.30 1.15 17.89
CA ILE A 251 -17.91 0.17 18.91
C ILE A 251 -17.23 0.87 20.10
N PHE A 252 -16.23 1.71 19.82
CA PHE A 252 -15.51 2.42 20.89
C PHE A 252 -16.14 3.75 21.26
N LYS A 253 -17.21 4.18 20.56
CA LYS A 253 -17.92 5.46 20.80
C LYS A 253 -16.95 6.66 20.82
N GLY A 254 -15.90 6.56 20.01
CA GLY A 254 -14.84 7.56 19.90
C GLY A 254 -15.06 8.55 18.76
N THR A 255 -14.05 9.33 18.49
CA THR A 255 -14.02 10.44 17.53
C THR A 255 -13.10 10.14 16.34
N ALA A 256 -12.90 11.11 15.47
CA ALA A 256 -11.95 11.02 14.38
C ALA A 256 -10.50 10.72 14.85
N SER A 257 -10.12 11.25 16.03
CA SER A 257 -8.81 10.95 16.62
C SER A 257 -8.68 9.48 17.03
N THR A 258 -9.74 8.87 17.54
CA THR A 258 -9.78 7.43 17.83
C THR A 258 -9.48 6.60 16.57
N PHE A 259 -10.11 6.94 15.46
CA PHE A 259 -9.86 6.30 14.16
C PHE A 259 -8.42 6.52 13.69
N GLY A 260 -7.97 7.77 13.65
CA GLY A 260 -6.63 8.14 13.18
C GLY A 260 -5.51 7.49 13.99
N ILE A 261 -5.67 7.38 15.32
CA ILE A 261 -4.69 6.71 16.19
C ILE A 261 -4.67 5.20 15.95
N ILE A 262 -5.82 4.53 15.79
CA ILE A 262 -5.86 3.10 15.46
C ILE A 262 -5.10 2.85 14.14
N ASP A 263 -5.37 3.62 13.10
CA ASP A 263 -4.72 3.46 11.79
C ASP A 263 -3.22 3.78 11.86
N SER A 264 -2.81 4.78 12.67
CA SER A 264 -1.40 5.07 12.97
C SER A 264 -0.70 3.94 13.71
N VAL A 265 -1.36 3.30 14.67
CA VAL A 265 -0.79 2.16 15.42
C VAL A 265 -0.64 0.93 14.51
N ILE A 266 -1.56 0.72 13.55
CA ILE A 266 -1.35 -0.27 12.48
C ILE A 266 -0.10 0.09 11.67
N GLY A 267 0.09 1.37 11.33
CA GLY A 267 1.30 1.87 10.67
C GLY A 267 2.58 1.65 11.49
N LEU A 268 2.52 1.84 12.80
CA LEU A 268 3.63 1.57 13.73
C LEU A 268 3.99 0.07 13.73
N GLY A 269 3.01 -0.80 13.85
CA GLY A 269 3.19 -2.23 13.74
C GLY A 269 3.84 -2.64 12.41
N ALA A 270 3.38 -2.04 11.30
CA ALA A 270 3.95 -2.25 9.97
C ALA A 270 5.41 -1.80 9.89
N PHE A 271 5.75 -0.66 10.47
CA PHE A 271 7.11 -0.15 10.54
C PHE A 271 8.02 -1.08 11.36
N CYS A 272 7.57 -1.55 12.53
CA CYS A 272 8.28 -2.56 13.33
C CYS A 272 8.48 -3.87 12.55
N GLY A 273 7.47 -4.31 11.77
CA GLY A 273 7.56 -5.47 10.89
C GLY A 273 8.63 -5.30 9.81
N ALA A 274 8.72 -4.13 9.20
CA ALA A 274 9.74 -3.82 8.20
C ALA A 274 11.16 -3.83 8.80
N ILE A 275 11.36 -3.24 9.99
CA ILE A 275 12.64 -3.28 10.72
C ILE A 275 13.00 -4.72 11.08
N TYR A 276 12.05 -5.49 11.60
CA TYR A 276 12.26 -6.90 11.92
C TYR A 276 12.78 -7.67 10.69
N LEU A 277 12.17 -7.46 9.53
CA LEU A 277 12.61 -8.14 8.30
C LEU A 277 14.00 -7.69 7.84
N ALA A 278 14.30 -6.41 7.95
CA ALA A 278 15.62 -5.86 7.61
C ALA A 278 16.73 -6.41 8.53
N SER A 279 16.39 -6.78 9.77
CA SER A 279 17.34 -7.36 10.74
C SER A 279 17.59 -8.87 10.55
N LEU A 280 16.87 -9.53 9.63
CA LEU A 280 17.04 -10.96 9.41
C LEU A 280 18.39 -11.26 8.73
N LYS A 281 19.16 -12.17 9.32
CA LYS A 281 20.43 -12.63 8.73
C LYS A 281 20.19 -13.36 7.39
N PRO A 282 21.10 -13.25 6.42
CA PRO A 282 21.06 -14.03 5.20
C PRO A 282 20.94 -15.55 5.48
N GLY A 283 20.23 -16.29 4.61
CA GLY A 283 20.05 -17.74 4.76
C GLY A 283 18.88 -18.16 5.67
N ARG A 284 18.15 -17.24 6.27
CA ARG A 284 16.93 -17.58 7.01
C ARG A 284 15.85 -18.15 6.08
N ASN A 285 15.07 -19.08 6.62
CA ASN A 285 13.97 -19.71 5.87
C ASN A 285 12.78 -18.76 5.74
N LEU A 286 12.77 -17.94 4.66
CA LEU A 286 11.72 -16.97 4.37
C LEU A 286 10.33 -17.61 4.29
N ARG A 287 10.22 -18.86 3.82
CA ARG A 287 8.95 -19.59 3.71
C ARG A 287 8.32 -19.81 5.09
N LYS A 288 9.14 -20.24 6.07
CA LYS A 288 8.69 -20.44 7.45
C LYS A 288 8.29 -19.10 8.10
N ILE A 289 9.05 -18.03 7.81
CA ILE A 289 8.77 -16.69 8.34
C ILE A 289 7.46 -16.17 7.72
N LEU A 290 7.24 -16.35 6.42
CA LEU A 290 5.99 -15.99 5.73
C LEU A 290 4.78 -16.62 6.40
N ALA A 291 4.79 -17.94 6.57
CA ALA A 291 3.68 -18.66 7.18
C ALA A 291 3.42 -18.20 8.62
N ARG A 292 4.48 -18.04 9.44
CA ARG A 292 4.35 -17.58 10.84
C ARG A 292 3.76 -16.17 10.90
N ASN A 293 4.25 -15.23 10.07
CA ASN A 293 3.80 -13.85 10.11
C ASN A 293 2.38 -13.69 9.54
N THR A 294 1.96 -14.57 8.60
CA THR A 294 0.56 -14.67 8.19
C THR A 294 -0.32 -15.13 9.34
N VAL A 295 0.13 -16.10 10.15
CA VAL A 295 -0.61 -16.51 11.36
C VAL A 295 -0.68 -15.37 12.39
N ILE A 296 0.41 -14.63 12.61
CA ILE A 296 0.40 -13.45 13.51
C ILE A 296 -0.62 -12.42 13.04
N PHE A 297 -0.69 -12.17 11.73
CA PHE A 297 -1.69 -11.27 11.15
C PHE A 297 -3.12 -11.76 11.43
N GLY A 298 -3.40 -13.04 11.21
CA GLY A 298 -4.71 -13.63 11.47
C GLY A 298 -5.09 -13.60 12.95
N VAL A 299 -4.15 -13.94 13.86
CA VAL A 299 -4.38 -13.83 15.32
C VAL A 299 -4.69 -12.39 15.70
N GLY A 300 -3.94 -11.42 15.17
CA GLY A 300 -4.20 -9.98 15.40
C GLY A 300 -5.63 -9.58 15.02
N LEU A 301 -6.11 -10.02 13.84
CA LEU A 301 -7.48 -9.74 13.38
C LEU A 301 -8.55 -10.41 14.25
N VAL A 302 -8.36 -11.69 14.63
CA VAL A 302 -9.28 -12.40 15.53
C VAL A 302 -9.37 -11.70 16.89
N LEU A 303 -8.23 -11.31 17.46
CA LEU A 303 -8.21 -10.60 18.73
C LEU A 303 -8.84 -9.20 18.61
N PHE A 304 -8.56 -8.50 17.52
CA PHE A 304 -9.13 -7.17 17.25
C PHE A 304 -10.66 -7.23 17.09
N SER A 305 -11.19 -8.28 16.44
CA SER A 305 -12.65 -8.44 16.28
C SER A 305 -13.40 -8.54 17.60
N HIS A 306 -12.75 -9.03 18.66
CA HIS A 306 -13.30 -9.16 20.02
C HIS A 306 -12.87 -8.02 20.95
N ALA A 307 -12.17 -6.99 20.45
CA ALA A 307 -11.76 -5.85 21.28
C ALA A 307 -12.98 -5.05 21.73
N THR A 308 -13.23 -5.03 23.04
CA THR A 308 -14.36 -4.31 23.66
C THR A 308 -13.96 -2.93 24.14
N ASN A 309 -12.65 -2.67 24.27
CA ASN A 309 -12.14 -1.40 24.71
C ASN A 309 -10.98 -0.89 23.83
N TYR A 310 -10.82 0.42 23.83
CA TYR A 310 -9.86 1.11 22.97
C TYR A 310 -8.38 0.71 23.21
N PRO A 311 -7.86 0.57 24.45
CA PRO A 311 -6.47 0.14 24.66
C PRO A 311 -6.16 -1.25 24.08
N MET A 312 -7.09 -2.21 24.23
CA MET A 312 -6.92 -3.53 23.61
C MET A 312 -6.90 -3.45 22.08
N ALA A 313 -7.78 -2.60 21.50
CA ALA A 313 -7.79 -2.38 20.08
C ALA A 313 -6.44 -1.84 19.55
N LEU A 314 -5.81 -0.91 20.27
CA LEU A 314 -4.48 -0.39 19.92
C LEU A 314 -3.41 -1.49 19.94
N LEU A 315 -3.39 -2.32 20.98
CA LEU A 315 -2.44 -3.43 21.09
C LEU A 315 -2.59 -4.39 19.89
N PHE A 316 -3.83 -4.81 19.60
CA PHE A 316 -4.09 -5.75 18.52
C PHE A 316 -3.84 -5.12 17.15
N SER A 317 -4.08 -3.81 16.98
CA SER A 317 -3.75 -3.04 15.78
C SER A 317 -2.26 -3.06 15.47
N ALA A 318 -1.38 -2.96 16.49
CA ALA A 318 0.05 -3.09 16.31
C ALA A 318 0.44 -4.50 15.82
N VAL A 319 -0.19 -5.55 16.36
CA VAL A 319 0.02 -6.95 15.93
C VAL A 319 -0.42 -7.15 14.49
N ILE A 320 -1.59 -6.61 14.11
CA ILE A 320 -2.11 -6.62 12.75
C ILE A 320 -1.11 -5.98 11.80
N GLY A 321 -0.66 -4.76 12.09
CA GLY A 321 0.29 -4.02 11.26
C GLY A 321 1.59 -4.78 11.06
N PHE A 322 2.16 -5.34 12.12
CA PHE A 322 3.37 -6.15 12.08
C PHE A 322 3.23 -7.37 11.18
N GLY A 323 2.18 -8.16 11.38
CA GLY A 323 1.92 -9.37 10.60
C GLY A 323 1.65 -9.07 9.14
N MET A 324 0.80 -8.08 8.86
CA MET A 324 0.43 -7.65 7.51
C MET A 324 1.65 -7.19 6.70
N MET A 325 2.45 -6.27 7.22
CA MET A 325 3.62 -5.75 6.50
C MET A 325 4.66 -6.83 6.27
N SER A 326 4.88 -7.65 7.29
CA SER A 326 5.80 -8.78 7.19
C SER A 326 5.37 -9.78 6.11
N GLN A 327 4.08 -10.11 6.06
CA GLN A 327 3.52 -11.03 5.06
C GLN A 327 3.69 -10.51 3.63
N ILE A 328 3.35 -9.24 3.39
CA ILE A 328 3.46 -8.60 2.07
C ILE A 328 4.93 -8.54 1.62
N THR A 329 5.81 -8.07 2.49
CA THR A 329 7.23 -7.89 2.16
C THR A 329 7.93 -9.22 1.92
N ILE A 330 7.67 -10.24 2.75
CA ILE A 330 8.30 -11.56 2.56
C ILE A 330 7.78 -12.25 1.30
N SER A 331 6.48 -12.11 0.97
CA SER A 331 5.93 -12.64 -0.28
C SER A 331 6.67 -12.06 -1.48
N ASN A 332 6.88 -10.74 -1.50
CA ASN A 332 7.64 -10.07 -2.55
C ASN A 332 9.10 -10.56 -2.59
N THR A 333 9.78 -10.58 -1.45
CA THR A 333 11.17 -11.03 -1.36
C THR A 333 11.32 -12.49 -1.81
N LEU A 334 10.41 -13.37 -1.39
CA LEU A 334 10.42 -14.78 -1.76
C LEU A 334 10.28 -14.97 -3.28
N ILE A 335 9.37 -14.22 -3.91
CA ILE A 335 9.21 -14.23 -5.36
C ILE A 335 10.49 -13.73 -6.04
N GLN A 336 11.01 -12.57 -5.63
CA GLN A 336 12.21 -11.98 -6.25
C GLN A 336 13.47 -12.86 -6.12
N THR A 337 13.58 -13.62 -5.04
CA THR A 337 14.76 -14.48 -4.78
C THR A 337 14.62 -15.90 -5.32
N THR A 338 13.38 -16.35 -5.62
CA THR A 338 13.14 -17.73 -6.08
C THR A 338 12.95 -17.81 -7.60
N VAL A 339 12.45 -16.74 -8.22
CA VAL A 339 12.16 -16.67 -9.66
C VAL A 339 13.45 -16.51 -10.45
N ASP A 340 13.53 -17.23 -11.59
CA ASP A 340 14.60 -17.05 -12.57
C ASP A 340 14.77 -15.56 -12.95
N PRO A 341 15.99 -15.01 -12.95
CA PRO A 341 16.25 -13.62 -13.32
C PRO A 341 15.59 -13.19 -14.62
N ALA A 342 15.55 -14.06 -15.64
CA ALA A 342 14.93 -13.78 -16.94
C ALA A 342 13.39 -13.62 -16.85
N MET A 343 12.75 -14.31 -15.90
CA MET A 343 11.28 -14.28 -15.71
C MET A 343 10.81 -13.34 -14.61
N ARG A 344 11.75 -12.76 -13.83
CA ARG A 344 11.45 -11.98 -12.62
C ARG A 344 10.51 -10.83 -12.88
N GLY A 345 10.75 -10.04 -13.92
CA GLY A 345 9.88 -8.89 -14.25
C GLY A 345 8.44 -9.31 -14.56
N ARG A 346 8.27 -10.42 -15.30
CA ARG A 346 6.95 -10.98 -15.66
C ARG A 346 6.19 -11.46 -14.43
N VAL A 347 6.85 -12.19 -13.54
CA VAL A 347 6.23 -12.70 -12.30
C VAL A 347 5.90 -11.57 -11.33
N ILE A 348 6.73 -10.52 -11.24
CA ILE A 348 6.44 -9.32 -10.43
C ILE A 348 5.22 -8.57 -10.96
N SER A 349 4.96 -8.58 -12.25
CA SER A 349 3.71 -8.03 -12.79
C SER A 349 2.48 -8.78 -12.28
N PHE A 350 2.54 -10.13 -12.21
CA PHE A 350 1.47 -10.93 -11.58
C PHE A 350 1.34 -10.68 -10.08
N TYR A 351 2.45 -10.46 -9.37
CA TYR A 351 2.41 -10.03 -7.97
C TYR A 351 1.66 -8.71 -7.80
N ALA A 352 1.96 -7.73 -8.64
CA ALA A 352 1.28 -6.43 -8.62
C ALA A 352 -0.21 -6.56 -8.95
N MET A 353 -0.59 -7.39 -9.95
CA MET A 353 -1.98 -7.68 -10.26
C MET A 353 -2.71 -8.37 -9.10
N ALA A 354 -2.07 -9.37 -8.48
CA ALA A 354 -2.62 -10.10 -7.35
C ALA A 354 -2.83 -9.20 -6.12
N PHE A 355 -1.93 -8.25 -5.89
CA PHE A 355 -1.99 -7.36 -4.74
C PHE A 355 -2.90 -6.14 -4.97
N PHE A 356 -2.65 -5.38 -6.02
CA PHE A 356 -3.37 -4.11 -6.27
C PHE A 356 -4.69 -4.32 -7.04
N GLY A 357 -4.80 -5.37 -7.85
CA GLY A 357 -5.97 -5.61 -8.68
C GLY A 357 -7.15 -6.20 -7.93
N THR A 358 -6.90 -7.01 -6.89
CA THR A 358 -7.97 -7.65 -6.13
C THR A 358 -8.45 -6.81 -4.94
N GLN A 359 -7.65 -5.92 -4.40
CA GLN A 359 -7.98 -5.10 -3.24
C GLN A 359 -9.21 -4.20 -3.43
N PRO A 360 -9.41 -3.52 -4.57
CA PRO A 360 -10.63 -2.73 -4.80
C PRO A 360 -11.90 -3.58 -4.71
N LEU A 361 -11.89 -4.74 -5.36
CA LEU A 361 -13.03 -5.68 -5.32
C LEU A 361 -13.27 -6.18 -3.90
N GLY A 362 -12.20 -6.43 -3.16
CA GLY A 362 -12.27 -6.80 -1.75
C GLY A 362 -12.92 -5.73 -0.89
N GLY A 363 -12.66 -4.45 -1.16
CA GLY A 363 -13.31 -3.33 -0.47
C GLY A 363 -14.83 -3.38 -0.59
N LEU A 364 -15.34 -3.57 -1.81
CA LEU A 364 -16.78 -3.75 -2.04
C LEU A 364 -17.35 -4.96 -1.32
N LEU A 365 -16.68 -6.12 -1.45
CA LEU A 365 -17.12 -7.35 -0.79
C LEU A 365 -17.20 -7.20 0.72
N VAL A 366 -16.18 -6.65 1.34
CA VAL A 366 -16.12 -6.45 2.80
C VAL A 366 -17.18 -5.44 3.25
N GLY A 367 -17.41 -4.36 2.48
CA GLY A 367 -18.47 -3.40 2.73
C GLY A 367 -19.85 -4.04 2.72
N ILE A 368 -20.16 -4.86 1.70
CA ILE A 368 -21.43 -5.59 1.57
C ILE A 368 -21.59 -6.61 2.71
N ILE A 369 -20.61 -7.47 2.92
CA ILE A 369 -20.66 -8.52 3.94
C ILE A 369 -20.85 -7.90 5.32
N SER A 370 -20.08 -6.86 5.64
CA SER A 370 -20.19 -6.18 6.94
C SER A 370 -21.53 -5.51 7.17
N GLN A 371 -22.24 -5.12 6.11
CA GLN A 371 -23.59 -4.59 6.21
C GLN A 371 -24.57 -5.64 6.72
N TRP A 372 -24.39 -6.91 6.35
CA TRP A 372 -25.31 -8.00 6.66
C TRP A 372 -24.99 -8.70 7.99
N ILE A 373 -23.72 -9.07 8.20
CA ILE A 373 -23.34 -9.87 9.39
C ILE A 373 -22.74 -9.03 10.52
N GLY A 374 -22.51 -7.72 10.27
CA GLY A 374 -21.87 -6.84 11.25
C GLY A 374 -20.35 -6.76 11.09
N THR A 375 -19.78 -5.70 11.67
CA THR A 375 -18.35 -5.39 11.54
C THR A 375 -17.44 -6.36 12.31
N PRO A 376 -17.72 -6.69 13.59
CA PRO A 376 -16.89 -7.63 14.35
C PRO A 376 -16.82 -9.01 13.69
N ASP A 377 -17.96 -9.56 13.26
CA ASP A 377 -18.01 -10.89 12.63
C ASP A 377 -17.31 -10.92 11.29
N THR A 378 -17.39 -9.82 10.51
CA THR A 378 -16.65 -9.70 9.25
C THR A 378 -15.15 -9.76 9.50
N VAL A 379 -14.63 -8.99 10.48
CA VAL A 379 -13.19 -8.99 10.81
C VAL A 379 -12.76 -10.33 11.42
N LEU A 380 -13.64 -10.99 12.20
CA LEU A 380 -13.39 -12.34 12.70
C LEU A 380 -13.21 -13.35 11.55
N ILE A 381 -14.12 -13.34 10.58
CA ILE A 381 -14.02 -14.19 9.39
C ILE A 381 -12.74 -13.92 8.62
N GLN A 382 -12.37 -12.65 8.44
CA GLN A 382 -11.10 -12.26 7.81
C GLN A 382 -9.88 -12.80 8.57
N GLY A 383 -9.92 -12.75 9.90
CA GLY A 383 -8.90 -13.34 10.77
C GLY A 383 -8.80 -14.87 10.60
N ILE A 384 -9.92 -15.58 10.60
CA ILE A 384 -9.99 -17.03 10.41
C ILE A 384 -9.45 -17.40 9.01
N ILE A 385 -9.86 -16.70 7.95
CA ILE A 385 -9.34 -16.92 6.59
C ILE A 385 -7.82 -16.74 6.58
N THR A 386 -7.31 -15.71 7.26
CA THR A 386 -5.86 -15.46 7.34
C THR A 386 -5.12 -16.60 8.06
N LEU A 387 -5.69 -17.13 9.13
CA LEU A 387 -5.14 -18.27 9.84
C LEU A 387 -5.10 -19.54 8.96
N ILE A 388 -6.20 -19.79 8.23
CA ILE A 388 -6.27 -20.92 7.28
C ILE A 388 -5.18 -20.77 6.21
N ILE A 389 -5.04 -19.57 5.62
CA ILE A 389 -3.99 -19.28 4.62
C ILE A 389 -2.60 -19.53 5.24
N GLY A 390 -2.35 -19.07 6.46
CA GLY A 390 -1.08 -19.28 7.16
C GLY A 390 -0.74 -20.76 7.35
N VAL A 391 -1.73 -21.57 7.75
CA VAL A 391 -1.59 -23.03 7.91
C VAL A 391 -1.36 -23.73 6.58
N VAL A 392 -2.10 -23.36 5.54
CA VAL A 392 -1.93 -23.90 4.18
C VAL A 392 -0.52 -23.61 3.66
N LEU A 393 -0.07 -22.35 3.77
CA LEU A 393 1.28 -21.95 3.41
C LEU A 393 2.33 -22.78 4.16
N TYR A 394 2.17 -22.93 5.49
CA TYR A 394 3.13 -23.68 6.29
C TYR A 394 3.23 -25.16 5.83
N ARG A 395 2.08 -25.83 5.68
CA ARG A 395 2.04 -27.26 5.29
C ARG A 395 2.61 -27.49 3.90
N PHE A 396 2.21 -26.68 2.94
CA PHE A 396 2.65 -26.83 1.55
C PHE A 396 4.15 -26.55 1.41
N LEU A 397 4.63 -25.45 1.96
CA LEU A 397 6.03 -25.04 1.85
C LEU A 397 6.96 -25.99 2.63
N LYS A 398 6.47 -26.62 3.70
CA LYS A 398 7.18 -27.69 4.41
C LYS A 398 7.32 -28.93 3.53
N LYS A 399 6.22 -29.42 2.95
CA LYS A 399 6.20 -30.61 2.08
C LYS A 399 7.10 -30.43 0.85
N GLU A 400 7.11 -29.27 0.24
CA GLU A 400 8.00 -28.97 -0.91
C GLU A 400 9.48 -29.03 -0.51
N ARG A 401 9.83 -28.50 0.67
CA ARG A 401 11.20 -28.57 1.19
C ARG A 401 11.63 -30.02 1.42
N GLU A 402 10.78 -30.82 2.03
CA GLU A 402 11.06 -32.26 2.28
C GLU A 402 11.27 -33.01 0.98
N ARG A 403 10.44 -32.74 -0.06
CA ARG A 403 10.64 -33.34 -1.40
C ARG A 403 11.97 -32.96 -2.03
N LYS A 404 12.37 -31.67 -1.96
CA LYS A 404 13.67 -31.23 -2.50
C LYS A 404 14.84 -31.88 -1.76
N LEU A 405 14.78 -32.04 -0.45
CA LEU A 405 15.80 -32.71 0.34
C LEU A 405 15.90 -34.20 -0.01
N ALA A 406 14.77 -34.88 -0.20
CA ALA A 406 14.73 -36.28 -0.60
C ALA A 406 15.37 -36.50 -1.98
N VAL A 407 15.12 -35.64 -2.97
CA VAL A 407 15.73 -35.70 -4.29
C VAL A 407 17.26 -35.49 -4.22
N ILE A 408 17.72 -34.54 -3.41
CA ILE A 408 19.17 -34.28 -3.24
C ILE A 408 19.86 -35.47 -2.54
N SER A 409 19.20 -36.12 -1.58
CA SER A 409 19.76 -37.29 -0.90
C SER A 409 19.84 -38.52 -1.83
N SER A 410 18.83 -38.72 -2.70
CA SER A 410 18.83 -39.82 -3.67
C SER A 410 19.81 -39.61 -4.85
N SER A 411 20.20 -38.38 -5.15
CA SER A 411 21.19 -38.07 -6.21
C SER A 411 22.65 -38.19 -5.73
N LYS A 412 22.87 -38.38 -4.42
CA LYS A 412 24.19 -38.58 -3.81
C LYS A 412 24.54 -40.03 -3.51
N LEU A 413 23.58 -40.93 -3.73
CA LEU A 413 23.74 -42.38 -3.73
C LEU A 413 23.88 -42.90 -5.17
#